data_5aa9c52c29c15fe21d5d8d24d0aaf6c7
#
_entry.id   5aa9c52c29c15fe21d5d8d24d0aaf6c7
#
_cell.length_a   1.000
_cell.length_b   1.000
_cell.length_c   1.000
_cell.angle_alpha   90.00
_cell.angle_beta   90.00
_cell.angle_gamma   90.00
#
_symmetry.space_group_name_H-M   'P 1'
#
loop_
_entity.id
_entity.type
_entity.pdbx_description
1 polymer ?
#
loop_
_entity_poly.entity_id
_entity_poly.type
_entity_poly.pdbx_seq_one_letter_code
_entity_poly.pdbx_strand_id
1 'polypeptide(L)'
;MKNNNLKNNYGITLEQYNVLVIKQNNKCAICGSDNRGKDLFVDHNHITGKIRGLLCSTCNFAIGLLKDDPILCDTVAAYLRKEREV
;
A
#
# COMPACT_ATOMS: atom_id res chain seq x y z
N MET A 1 16.24 10.24 7.99
CA MET A 1 15.45 11.17 7.19
C MET A 1 14.73 10.44 6.08
N LYS A 2 13.56 10.91 5.74
CA LYS A 2 12.72 10.26 4.74
C LYS A 2 13.45 10.02 3.41
N ASN A 3 14.13 11.01 2.90
CA ASN A 3 14.81 10.91 1.61
C ASN A 3 15.83 9.77 1.60
N ASN A 4 16.67 9.70 2.62
CA ASN A 4 17.68 8.67 2.69
C ASN A 4 17.07 7.28 2.81
N ASN A 5 16.04 7.17 3.65
CA ASN A 5 15.37 5.88 3.84
C ASN A 5 14.72 5.40 2.55
N LEU A 6 14.04 6.29 1.84
CA LEU A 6 13.37 5.92 0.60
C LEU A 6 14.36 5.45 -0.45
N LYS A 7 15.44 6.20 -0.64
CA LYS A 7 16.44 5.85 -1.64
C LYS A 7 17.14 4.53 -1.32
N ASN A 8 17.50 4.33 -0.07
CA ASN A 8 18.28 3.15 0.33
C ASN A 8 17.42 1.91 0.49
N ASN A 9 16.18 2.06 0.95
CA ASN A 9 15.35 0.92 1.31
C ASN A 9 14.36 0.52 0.22
N TYR A 10 13.92 1.48 -0.61
CA TYR A 10 12.84 1.22 -1.56
C TYR A 10 13.22 1.48 -3.01
N GLY A 11 14.42 1.97 -3.26
CA GLY A 11 14.85 2.27 -4.62
C GLY A 11 14.08 3.41 -5.25
N ILE A 12 13.58 4.36 -4.45
CA ILE A 12 12.77 5.47 -4.91
C ILE A 12 13.34 6.78 -4.35
N THR A 13 13.32 7.82 -5.17
CA THR A 13 13.78 9.14 -4.72
C THR A 13 12.65 9.88 -4.01
N LEU A 14 13.00 10.92 -3.26
CA LEU A 14 12.01 11.78 -2.63
C LEU A 14 11.09 12.42 -3.67
N GLU A 15 11.64 12.82 -4.81
CA GLU A 15 10.85 13.39 -5.89
C GLU A 15 9.80 12.41 -6.40
N GLN A 16 10.20 11.17 -6.62
CA GLN A 16 9.30 10.11 -7.07
C GLN A 16 8.21 9.84 -6.02
N TYR A 17 8.61 9.83 -4.76
CA TYR A 17 7.67 9.67 -3.66
C TYR A 17 6.62 10.79 -3.67
N ASN A 18 7.08 12.02 -3.81
CA ASN A 18 6.17 13.17 -3.81
C ASN A 18 5.22 13.16 -4.99
N VAL A 19 5.65 12.66 -6.14
CA VAL A 19 4.75 12.49 -7.30
C VAL A 19 3.60 11.55 -6.94
N LEU A 20 3.91 10.45 -6.27
CA LEU A 20 2.89 9.50 -5.84
C LEU A 20 1.96 10.10 -4.80
N VAL A 21 2.49 10.88 -3.87
CA VAL A 21 1.68 11.59 -2.88
C VAL A 21 0.65 12.47 -3.57
N ILE A 22 1.08 13.21 -4.57
CA ILE A 22 0.19 14.11 -5.32
C ILE A 22 -0.87 13.31 -6.06
N LYS A 23 -0.46 12.23 -6.76
CA LYS A 23 -1.39 11.40 -7.51
C LYS A 23 -2.46 10.78 -6.62
N GLN A 24 -2.12 10.44 -5.40
CA GLN A 24 -3.04 9.79 -4.47
C GLN A 24 -3.70 10.76 -3.50
N ASN A 25 -3.46 12.06 -3.65
CA ASN A 25 -3.97 13.09 -2.75
C ASN A 25 -3.56 12.81 -1.30
N ASN A 26 -2.33 12.31 -1.12
CA ASN A 26 -1.77 11.94 0.17
C ASN A 26 -2.66 10.97 0.94
N LYS A 27 -3.27 10.04 0.23
CA LYS A 27 -4.16 9.04 0.80
C LYS A 27 -3.77 7.64 0.36
N CYS A 28 -4.06 6.67 1.23
CA CYS A 28 -3.78 5.27 0.93
C CYS A 28 -4.46 4.83 -0.36
N ALA A 29 -3.74 4.11 -1.20
CA ALA A 29 -4.27 3.66 -2.49
C ALA A 29 -5.39 2.63 -2.34
N ILE A 30 -5.49 1.99 -1.18
CA ILE A 30 -6.52 0.97 -0.94
C ILE A 30 -7.72 1.53 -0.18
N CYS A 31 -7.49 2.05 1.02
CA CYS A 31 -8.61 2.46 1.89
C CYS A 31 -8.89 3.96 1.89
N GLY A 32 -8.02 4.76 1.30
CA GLY A 32 -8.20 6.20 1.24
C GLY A 32 -7.86 6.95 2.54
N SER A 33 -7.30 6.26 3.52
CA SER A 33 -6.90 6.87 4.78
C SER A 33 -5.70 7.79 4.58
N ASP A 34 -5.60 8.83 5.42
CA ASP A 34 -4.44 9.72 5.42
C ASP A 34 -3.33 9.21 6.33
N ASN A 35 -3.44 7.96 6.80
CA ASN A 35 -2.47 7.33 7.68
C ASN A 35 -2.28 8.09 8.99
N ARG A 36 -3.35 8.70 9.49
CA ARG A 36 -3.35 9.48 10.74
C ARG A 36 -2.35 10.64 10.71
N GLY A 37 -2.18 11.24 9.54
CA GLY A 37 -1.25 12.35 9.37
C GLY A 37 0.20 11.94 9.25
N LYS A 38 0.49 10.64 9.23
CA LYS A 38 1.85 10.13 9.07
C LYS A 38 2.14 9.84 7.60
N ASP A 39 3.42 9.74 7.27
CA ASP A 39 3.83 9.43 5.91
C ASP A 39 3.30 8.05 5.48
N LEU A 40 2.85 7.98 4.24
CA LEU A 40 2.44 6.71 3.66
C LEU A 40 3.66 5.87 3.33
N PHE A 41 3.47 4.56 3.33
CA PHE A 41 4.54 3.60 3.03
C PHE A 41 4.58 3.27 1.56
N VAL A 42 5.80 3.14 1.03
CA VAL A 42 6.00 2.72 -0.35
C VAL A 42 5.69 1.23 -0.45
N ASP A 43 4.79 0.88 -1.35
CA ASP A 43 4.45 -0.52 -1.62
C ASP A 43 5.04 -0.94 -2.95
N HIS A 44 5.61 -2.13 -3.00
CA HIS A 44 6.20 -2.64 -4.23
C HIS A 44 5.86 -4.10 -4.43
N ASN A 45 5.88 -4.53 -5.68
CA ASN A 45 5.67 -5.92 -6.02
C ASN A 45 6.92 -6.72 -5.65
N HIS A 46 6.77 -7.70 -4.79
CA HIS A 46 7.90 -8.47 -4.27
C HIS A 46 8.59 -9.33 -5.34
N ILE A 47 7.89 -9.61 -6.43
CA ILE A 47 8.44 -10.42 -7.52
C ILE A 47 9.17 -9.56 -8.52
N THR A 48 8.55 -8.46 -8.97
CA THR A 48 9.14 -7.60 -10.00
C THR A 48 9.94 -6.46 -9.44
N GLY A 49 9.72 -6.08 -8.19
CA GLY A 49 10.36 -4.94 -7.56
C GLY A 49 9.76 -3.60 -7.94
N LYS A 50 8.74 -3.59 -8.78
CA LYS A 50 8.14 -2.33 -9.21
C LYS A 50 7.27 -1.71 -8.13
N ILE A 51 7.33 -0.38 -8.04
CA ILE A 51 6.51 0.37 -7.10
C ILE A 51 5.06 0.33 -7.57
N ARG A 52 4.16 -0.08 -6.68
CA ARG A 52 2.73 -0.12 -6.99
C ARG A 52 2.00 1.14 -6.54
N GLY A 53 2.45 1.73 -5.42
CA GLY A 53 1.81 2.91 -4.89
C GLY A 53 2.19 3.13 -3.45
N LEU A 54 1.41 3.96 -2.76
CA LEU A 54 1.64 4.26 -1.35
C LEU A 54 0.46 3.77 -0.53
N LEU A 55 0.74 3.19 0.64
CA LEU A 55 -0.27 2.60 1.51
C LEU A 55 -0.14 3.12 2.93
N CYS A 56 -1.27 3.16 3.65
CA CYS A 56 -1.22 3.39 5.08
C CYS A 56 -0.64 2.15 5.77
N SER A 57 -0.27 2.30 7.03
CA SER A 57 0.34 1.20 7.78
C SER A 57 -0.57 -0.01 7.87
N THR A 58 -1.87 0.22 8.08
CA THR A 58 -2.84 -0.87 8.22
C THR A 58 -2.94 -1.70 6.93
N CYS A 59 -3.12 -1.04 5.78
CA CYS A 59 -3.24 -1.76 4.53
C CYS A 59 -1.93 -2.44 4.13
N ASN A 60 -0.80 -1.78 4.36
CA ASN A 60 0.50 -2.36 4.09
C ASN A 60 0.70 -3.65 4.89
N PHE A 61 0.32 -3.62 6.16
CA PHE A 61 0.41 -4.79 7.03
C PHE A 61 -0.56 -5.88 6.59
N ALA A 62 -1.79 -5.50 6.27
CA ALA A 62 -2.85 -6.44 5.90
C ALA A 62 -2.50 -7.25 4.65
N ILE A 63 -2.03 -6.60 3.59
CA ILE A 63 -1.69 -7.35 2.37
C ILE A 63 -0.47 -8.22 2.59
N GLY A 64 0.43 -7.82 3.49
CA GLY A 64 1.56 -8.66 3.87
C GLY A 64 1.11 -9.94 4.55
N LEU A 65 0.13 -9.84 5.45
CA LEU A 65 -0.43 -11.00 6.13
C LEU A 65 -1.15 -11.93 5.16
N LEU A 66 -1.70 -11.39 4.08
CA LEU A 66 -2.36 -12.17 3.04
C LEU A 66 -1.38 -12.59 1.95
N LYS A 67 -0.07 -12.52 2.27
CA LYS A 67 1.01 -12.99 1.41
C LYS A 67 1.06 -12.30 0.05
N ASP A 68 0.50 -11.07 -0.02
CA ASP A 68 0.53 -10.31 -1.25
C ASP A 68 -0.10 -11.08 -2.42
N ASP A 69 -1.06 -11.93 -2.11
CA ASP A 69 -1.70 -12.86 -3.05
C ASP A 69 -3.08 -12.35 -3.45
N PRO A 70 -3.26 -11.88 -4.69
CA PRO A 70 -4.55 -11.34 -5.12
C PRO A 70 -5.66 -12.39 -5.12
N ILE A 71 -5.33 -13.64 -5.37
CA ILE A 71 -6.33 -14.72 -5.35
C ILE A 71 -6.84 -14.93 -3.94
N LEU A 72 -5.94 -14.93 -2.95
CA LEU A 72 -6.34 -15.03 -1.55
C LEU A 72 -7.17 -13.82 -1.14
N CYS A 73 -6.81 -12.63 -1.60
CA CYS A 73 -7.58 -11.42 -1.32
C CYS A 73 -8.99 -11.52 -1.90
N ASP A 74 -9.13 -12.08 -3.10
CA ASP A 74 -10.45 -12.31 -3.70
C ASP A 74 -11.27 -13.28 -2.85
N THR A 75 -10.64 -14.29 -2.30
CA THR A 75 -11.30 -15.26 -1.43
C THR A 75 -11.79 -14.60 -0.14
N VAL A 76 -10.97 -13.71 0.41
CA VAL A 76 -11.37 -12.95 1.60
C VAL A 76 -12.58 -12.08 1.28
N ALA A 77 -12.58 -11.41 0.14
CA ALA A 77 -13.70 -10.57 -0.26
C ALA A 77 -14.98 -11.40 -0.41
N ALA A 78 -14.87 -12.56 -1.04
CA ALA A 78 -16.02 -13.46 -1.20
C ALA A 78 -16.55 -13.93 0.15
N TYR A 79 -15.65 -14.26 1.07
CA TYR A 79 -16.03 -14.68 2.40
C TYR A 79 -16.83 -13.59 3.13
N LEU A 80 -16.34 -12.36 3.05
CA LEU A 80 -17.00 -11.24 3.73
C LEU A 80 -18.39 -10.96 3.16
N ARG A 81 -18.60 -11.24 1.87
CA ARG A 81 -19.90 -11.01 1.24
C ARG A 81 -20.94 -12.03 1.64
N LYS A 82 -20.53 -13.21 2.10
CA LYS A 82 -21.46 -14.28 2.48
C LYS A 82 -22.42 -13.84 3.56
N GLU A 83 -21.95 -13.06 4.50
CA GLU A 83 -22.77 -12.61 5.60
C GLU A 83 -23.98 -11.81 5.13
N ARG A 84 -23.85 -11.12 4.02
CA ARG A 84 -24.92 -10.27 3.51
C ARG A 84 -26.02 -11.04 2.80
N GLU A 85 -25.77 -12.29 2.50
CA GLU A 85 -26.72 -13.14 1.79
C GLU A 85 -27.62 -13.94 2.73
N VAL A 86 -27.35 -13.90 4.02
CA VAL A 86 -28.07 -14.71 5.02
C VAL A 86 -29.27 -14.00 5.60
#